data_1a8ef48cffc412b06a4122ddb1640979
#
_entry.id   1a8ef48cffc412b06a4122ddb1640979
#
_cell.length_a   1.000
_cell.length_b   1.000
_cell.length_c   1.000
_cell.angle_alpha   90.00
_cell.angle_beta   90.00
_cell.angle_gamma   90.00
#
_symmetry.space_group_name_H-M   'P 1'
#
loop_
_entity.id
_entity.type
_entity.pdbx_description
1 polymer ?
#
loop_
_entity_poly.entity_id
_entity_poly.type
_entity_poly.pdbx_seq_one_letter_code
_entity_poly.pdbx_strand_id
1 'polypeptide(L)'
;MGEAARSESDEVKAIEAAIQMGYRLIDTAEMYASGNAESLIGKALKSAGHSKRDQLQIVSKVLPSNASTKGTVAACEASIKRMSCDYIDCYLLHWQGSHSYEVTIEGFLKLHERGLIRSYGISNFDTLDLQKWIAAENRIGAHERAVCNQVYYALNARGIEHDLMPLMQKQTMQLMAYSPLGTGGLVRHPKLKAIADTLGITPAQLALTWILRQPNAIVIPKSVNVKRLEENLVASHIQLDLKTLESLDKIFLPPTQKSPLMVI
;
A
#
# COMPACT_ATOMS: atom_id res chain seq x y z
N MET A 1 -6.87 -3.21 -11.47
CA MET A 1 -7.80 -2.35 -12.24
C MET A 1 -7.15 -2.03 -13.57
N GLY A 2 -7.94 -1.72 -14.58
CA GLY A 2 -7.42 -1.38 -15.90
C GLY A 2 -7.08 -2.54 -16.82
N GLU A 3 -7.25 -3.78 -16.40
CA GLU A 3 -7.07 -4.95 -17.25
C GLU A 3 -8.36 -5.29 -18.01
N ALA A 4 -8.24 -5.77 -19.25
CA ALA A 4 -9.35 -5.98 -20.20
C ALA A 4 -10.49 -6.93 -19.75
N ALA A 5 -10.38 -7.58 -18.59
CA ALA A 5 -11.36 -8.55 -18.10
C ALA A 5 -12.65 -7.93 -17.51
N ARG A 6 -12.74 -6.58 -17.39
CA ARG A 6 -13.89 -5.86 -16.82
C ARG A 6 -14.12 -4.56 -17.54
N SER A 7 -15.38 -4.05 -17.50
CA SER A 7 -15.66 -2.76 -18.09
C SER A 7 -15.02 -1.64 -17.26
N GLU A 8 -14.40 -0.67 -17.93
CA GLU A 8 -13.85 0.54 -17.29
C GLU A 8 -14.90 1.25 -16.43
N SER A 9 -16.15 1.28 -16.90
CA SER A 9 -17.27 1.90 -16.19
C SER A 9 -17.51 1.26 -14.82
N ASP A 10 -17.41 -0.09 -14.71
CA ASP A 10 -17.63 -0.77 -13.44
C ASP A 10 -16.47 -0.54 -12.46
N GLU A 11 -15.24 -0.42 -12.99
CA GLU A 11 -14.07 -0.11 -12.17
C GLU A 11 -14.11 1.34 -11.65
N VAL A 12 -14.51 2.31 -12.49
CA VAL A 12 -14.70 3.70 -12.07
C VAL A 12 -15.80 3.81 -11.02
N LYS A 13 -16.96 3.16 -11.23
CA LYS A 13 -18.05 3.13 -10.25
C LYS A 13 -17.63 2.53 -8.91
N ALA A 14 -16.77 1.50 -8.92
CA ALA A 14 -16.25 0.91 -7.69
C ALA A 14 -15.34 1.88 -6.91
N ILE A 15 -14.50 2.67 -7.61
CA ILE A 15 -13.68 3.71 -6.98
C ILE A 15 -14.58 4.81 -6.39
N GLU A 16 -15.57 5.29 -7.15
CA GLU A 16 -16.54 6.30 -6.70
C GLU A 16 -17.30 5.83 -5.46
N ALA A 17 -17.79 4.58 -5.46
CA ALA A 17 -18.47 3.98 -4.32
C ALA A 17 -17.54 3.90 -3.09
N ALA A 18 -16.28 3.51 -3.26
CA ALA A 18 -15.30 3.47 -2.18
C ALA A 18 -15.09 4.87 -1.57
N ILE A 19 -14.93 5.90 -2.39
CA ILE A 19 -14.78 7.30 -1.92
C ILE A 19 -16.02 7.74 -1.13
N GLN A 20 -17.22 7.43 -1.63
CA GLN A 20 -18.48 7.77 -0.97
C GLN A 20 -18.65 7.04 0.37
N MET A 21 -18.25 5.77 0.46
CA MET A 21 -18.27 4.98 1.69
C MET A 21 -17.32 5.49 2.78
N GLY A 22 -16.32 6.31 2.43
CA GLY A 22 -15.37 6.85 3.38
C GLY A 22 -13.95 6.31 3.26
N TYR A 23 -13.62 5.57 2.21
CA TYR A 23 -12.21 5.29 1.90
C TYR A 23 -11.44 6.58 1.70
N ARG A 24 -10.24 6.65 2.25
CA ARG A 24 -9.41 7.87 2.22
C ARG A 24 -8.06 7.66 1.57
N LEU A 25 -7.66 6.41 1.30
CA LEU A 25 -6.43 6.09 0.62
C LEU A 25 -6.70 5.27 -0.64
N ILE A 26 -6.09 5.67 -1.75
CA ILE A 26 -6.12 4.97 -3.03
C ILE A 26 -4.67 4.67 -3.42
N ASP A 27 -4.35 3.38 -3.59
CA ASP A 27 -3.04 2.92 -4.03
C ASP A 27 -3.09 2.49 -5.50
N THR A 28 -2.12 2.98 -6.27
CA THR A 28 -1.92 2.65 -7.69
C THR A 28 -0.43 2.62 -8.04
N ALA A 29 -0.10 2.46 -9.32
CA ALA A 29 1.25 2.57 -9.86
C ALA A 29 1.21 2.81 -11.37
N GLU A 30 2.26 3.45 -11.92
CA GLU A 30 2.42 3.61 -13.37
C GLU A 30 2.45 2.27 -14.11
N MET A 31 2.92 1.19 -13.46
CA MET A 31 2.98 -0.15 -14.01
C MET A 31 1.59 -0.78 -14.20
N TYR A 32 0.60 -0.43 -13.36
CA TYR A 32 -0.67 -1.16 -13.35
C TYR A 32 -1.46 -0.90 -14.62
N ALA A 33 -1.63 -1.97 -15.41
CA ALA A 33 -2.24 -1.92 -16.74
C ALA A 33 -1.66 -0.79 -17.63
N SER A 34 -0.31 -0.64 -17.59
CA SER A 34 0.42 0.37 -18.38
C SER A 34 -0.09 1.80 -18.16
N GLY A 35 -0.43 2.16 -16.92
CA GLY A 35 -0.95 3.47 -16.54
C GLY A 35 -2.47 3.61 -16.65
N ASN A 36 -3.19 2.61 -17.19
CA ASN A 36 -4.64 2.69 -17.29
C ASN A 36 -5.32 2.72 -15.90
N ALA A 37 -4.76 2.04 -14.90
CA ALA A 37 -5.28 2.11 -13.53
C ALA A 37 -5.29 3.55 -12.97
N GLU A 38 -4.24 4.33 -13.24
CA GLU A 38 -4.16 5.75 -12.88
C GLU A 38 -5.20 6.58 -13.65
N SER A 39 -5.42 6.29 -14.93
CA SER A 39 -6.43 6.97 -15.75
C SER A 39 -7.86 6.72 -15.25
N LEU A 40 -8.15 5.51 -14.74
CA LEU A 40 -9.44 5.19 -14.12
C LEU A 40 -9.66 5.99 -12.82
N ILE A 41 -8.60 6.14 -12.02
CA ILE A 41 -8.65 6.99 -10.82
C ILE A 41 -8.94 8.45 -11.24
N GLY A 42 -8.27 8.96 -12.27
CA GLY A 42 -8.56 10.30 -12.81
C GLY A 42 -10.01 10.50 -13.22
N LYS A 43 -10.61 9.50 -13.91
CA LYS A 43 -12.05 9.53 -14.25
C LYS A 43 -12.93 9.60 -12.99
N ALA A 44 -12.64 8.78 -11.97
CA ALA A 44 -13.40 8.76 -10.72
C ALA A 44 -13.24 10.06 -9.92
N LEU A 45 -12.03 10.64 -9.86
CA LEU A 45 -11.78 11.91 -9.19
C LEU A 45 -12.54 13.07 -9.84
N LYS A 46 -12.57 13.10 -11.18
CA LYS A 46 -13.33 14.10 -11.94
C LYS A 46 -14.82 14.02 -11.63
N SER A 47 -15.37 12.82 -11.55
CA SER A 47 -16.78 12.58 -11.21
C SER A 47 -17.08 12.95 -9.74
N ALA A 48 -16.18 12.65 -8.80
CA ALA A 48 -16.36 12.95 -7.37
C ALA A 48 -16.25 14.44 -7.03
N GLY A 49 -15.64 15.25 -7.90
CA GLY A 49 -15.41 16.69 -7.71
C GLY A 49 -14.16 17.05 -6.89
N HIS A 50 -13.64 18.28 -7.11
CA HIS A 50 -12.40 18.75 -6.50
C HIS A 50 -12.39 18.70 -4.96
N SER A 51 -13.50 18.98 -4.30
CA SER A 51 -13.61 18.94 -2.82
C SER A 51 -13.36 17.54 -2.22
N LYS A 52 -13.45 16.49 -3.02
CA LYS A 52 -13.13 15.12 -2.58
C LYS A 52 -11.64 14.81 -2.71
N ARG A 53 -10.91 15.46 -3.64
CA ARG A 53 -9.46 15.25 -3.80
C ARG A 53 -8.69 15.57 -2.51
N ASP A 54 -9.05 16.64 -1.83
CA ASP A 54 -8.38 17.09 -0.59
C ASP A 54 -8.63 16.14 0.61
N GLN A 55 -9.63 15.28 0.51
CA GLN A 55 -9.95 14.27 1.51
C GLN A 55 -9.24 12.93 1.26
N LEU A 56 -8.56 12.78 0.13
CA LEU A 56 -7.94 11.54 -0.29
C LEU A 56 -6.43 11.58 -0.18
N GLN A 57 -5.86 10.44 0.17
CA GLN A 57 -4.44 10.15 0.08
C GLN A 57 -4.21 9.27 -1.15
N ILE A 58 -3.61 9.82 -2.19
CA ILE A 58 -3.29 9.06 -3.41
C ILE A 58 -1.84 8.62 -3.33
N VAL A 59 -1.64 7.32 -3.48
CA VAL A 59 -0.32 6.70 -3.54
C VAL A 59 -0.10 6.18 -4.96
N SER A 60 1.02 6.55 -5.58
CA SER A 60 1.47 5.94 -6.82
C SER A 60 2.96 5.59 -6.74
N LYS A 61 3.51 4.92 -7.76
CA LYS A 61 4.84 4.33 -7.68
C LYS A 61 5.59 4.51 -9.00
N VAL A 62 6.87 4.87 -8.89
CA VAL A 62 7.80 4.87 -10.02
C VAL A 62 8.42 3.49 -10.22
N LEU A 63 8.50 3.02 -11.47
CA LEU A 63 9.25 1.81 -11.82
C LEU A 63 10.76 2.01 -11.60
N PRO A 64 11.48 0.97 -11.16
CA PRO A 64 12.93 1.04 -10.99
C PRO A 64 13.70 1.47 -12.25
N SER A 65 13.21 1.13 -13.43
CA SER A 65 13.80 1.56 -14.72
C SER A 65 13.74 3.08 -14.93
N ASN A 66 12.78 3.74 -14.29
CA ASN A 66 12.57 5.19 -14.35
C ASN A 66 13.15 5.92 -13.12
N ALA A 67 13.81 5.22 -12.19
CA ALA A 67 14.20 5.74 -10.89
C ALA A 67 15.51 6.58 -10.89
N SER A 68 15.98 7.10 -12.04
CA SER A 68 16.97 8.16 -12.07
C SER A 68 16.36 9.49 -11.61
N THR A 69 17.16 10.47 -11.18
CA THR A 69 16.68 11.79 -10.74
C THR A 69 15.71 12.43 -11.76
N LYS A 70 16.08 12.43 -13.05
CA LYS A 70 15.22 12.97 -14.13
C LYS A 70 14.02 12.06 -14.43
N GLY A 71 14.25 10.75 -14.44
CA GLY A 71 13.21 9.75 -14.74
C GLY A 71 12.12 9.73 -13.69
N THR A 72 12.48 9.80 -12.40
CA THR A 72 11.52 9.89 -11.27
C THR A 72 10.60 11.11 -11.44
N VAL A 73 11.18 12.26 -11.81
CA VAL A 73 10.40 13.49 -12.05
C VAL A 73 9.45 13.30 -13.24
N ALA A 74 9.94 12.83 -14.38
CA ALA A 74 9.14 12.63 -15.57
C ALA A 74 8.02 11.60 -15.38
N ALA A 75 8.31 10.49 -14.68
CA ALA A 75 7.32 9.46 -14.36
C ALA A 75 6.20 10.00 -13.45
N CYS A 76 6.55 10.78 -12.43
CA CYS A 76 5.57 11.42 -11.55
C CYS A 76 4.66 12.40 -12.31
N GLU A 77 5.23 13.26 -13.14
CA GLU A 77 4.46 14.21 -13.98
C GLU A 77 3.49 13.46 -14.91
N ALA A 78 3.94 12.35 -15.50
CA ALA A 78 3.09 11.50 -16.32
C ALA A 78 1.95 10.85 -15.52
N SER A 79 2.22 10.38 -14.28
CA SER A 79 1.22 9.83 -13.37
C SER A 79 0.18 10.87 -12.96
N ILE A 80 0.62 12.07 -12.58
CA ILE A 80 -0.25 13.23 -12.28
C ILE A 80 -1.16 13.55 -13.46
N LYS A 81 -0.60 13.57 -14.69
CA LYS A 81 -1.37 13.82 -15.91
C LYS A 81 -2.43 12.73 -16.14
N ARG A 82 -2.10 11.43 -15.97
CA ARG A 82 -3.07 10.33 -16.12
C ARG A 82 -4.18 10.40 -15.10
N MET A 83 -3.86 10.73 -13.85
CA MET A 83 -4.85 10.89 -12.78
C MET A 83 -5.60 12.22 -12.81
N SER A 84 -5.22 13.16 -13.69
CA SER A 84 -5.83 14.50 -13.77
C SER A 84 -5.90 15.20 -12.42
N CYS A 85 -4.82 15.14 -11.65
CA CYS A 85 -4.67 15.78 -10.35
C CYS A 85 -3.45 16.72 -10.35
N ASP A 86 -3.32 17.57 -9.33
CA ASP A 86 -2.22 18.55 -9.24
C ASP A 86 -0.99 17.97 -8.50
N TYR A 87 -1.21 16.97 -7.65
CA TYR A 87 -0.15 16.34 -6.85
C TYR A 87 -0.52 14.90 -6.45
N ILE A 88 0.48 14.13 -6.05
CA ILE A 88 0.37 12.80 -5.43
C ILE A 88 0.71 12.95 -3.94
N ASP A 89 -0.06 12.34 -3.03
CA ASP A 89 0.19 12.46 -1.59
C ASP A 89 1.42 11.67 -1.16
N CYS A 90 1.62 10.47 -1.68
CA CYS A 90 2.82 9.68 -1.41
C CYS A 90 3.30 8.97 -2.68
N TYR A 91 4.55 9.22 -3.08
CA TYR A 91 5.12 8.62 -4.29
C TYR A 91 6.23 7.64 -3.92
N LEU A 92 6.10 6.38 -4.34
CA LEU A 92 6.96 5.29 -3.91
C LEU A 92 7.95 4.88 -5.00
N LEU A 93 9.14 4.41 -4.60
CA LEU A 93 9.91 3.50 -5.44
C LEU A 93 9.27 2.11 -5.35
N HIS A 94 8.85 1.53 -6.49
CA HIS A 94 8.04 0.30 -6.52
C HIS A 94 8.80 -0.93 -6.02
N TRP A 95 10.08 -1.05 -6.34
CA TRP A 95 11.09 -1.97 -5.79
C TRP A 95 12.47 -1.44 -6.15
N GLN A 96 13.51 -2.00 -5.56
CA GLN A 96 14.88 -1.59 -5.89
C GLN A 96 15.27 -2.00 -7.32
N GLY A 97 16.08 -1.17 -7.97
CA GLY A 97 16.58 -1.38 -9.31
C GLY A 97 18.08 -1.18 -9.41
N SER A 98 18.55 -0.83 -10.60
CA SER A 98 19.97 -0.59 -10.88
C SER A 98 20.45 0.82 -10.53
N HIS A 99 19.54 1.79 -10.34
CA HIS A 99 19.90 3.14 -9.93
C HIS A 99 20.30 3.16 -8.45
N SER A 100 21.28 4.00 -8.10
CA SER A 100 21.61 4.21 -6.69
C SER A 100 20.44 4.89 -5.97
N TYR A 101 20.28 4.63 -4.67
CA TYR A 101 19.19 5.22 -3.90
C TYR A 101 19.27 6.74 -3.87
N GLU A 102 20.49 7.29 -3.83
CA GLU A 102 20.72 8.73 -3.81
C GLU A 102 20.07 9.46 -4.99
N VAL A 103 20.22 8.95 -6.21
CA VAL A 103 19.64 9.61 -7.39
C VAL A 103 18.11 9.51 -7.42
N THR A 104 17.54 8.45 -6.84
CA THR A 104 16.09 8.32 -6.70
C THR A 104 15.56 9.27 -5.62
N ILE A 105 16.24 9.33 -4.48
CA ILE A 105 15.90 10.27 -3.38
C ILE A 105 15.97 11.71 -3.87
N GLU A 106 17.03 12.09 -4.59
CA GLU A 106 17.12 13.43 -5.21
C GLU A 106 15.94 13.74 -6.14
N GLY A 107 15.44 12.73 -6.88
CA GLY A 107 14.24 12.85 -7.70
C GLY A 107 13.00 13.15 -6.85
N PHE A 108 12.82 12.44 -5.74
CA PHE A 108 11.73 12.67 -4.80
C PHE A 108 11.82 14.04 -4.13
N LEU A 109 13.00 14.45 -3.69
CA LEU A 109 13.19 15.77 -3.08
C LEU A 109 12.84 16.90 -4.06
N LYS A 110 13.25 16.81 -5.33
CA LYS A 110 12.85 17.76 -6.37
C LYS A 110 11.34 17.80 -6.61
N LEU A 111 10.67 16.66 -6.56
CA LEU A 111 9.22 16.61 -6.66
C LEU A 111 8.52 17.25 -5.47
N HIS A 112 9.05 17.01 -4.27
CA HIS A 112 8.54 17.60 -3.03
C HIS A 112 8.71 19.13 -3.03
N GLU A 113 9.90 19.64 -3.37
CA GLU A 113 10.20 21.08 -3.51
C GLU A 113 9.26 21.79 -4.51
N ARG A 114 8.88 21.09 -5.59
CA ARG A 114 7.92 21.58 -6.60
C ARG A 114 6.46 21.43 -6.19
N GLY A 115 6.17 20.82 -5.04
CA GLY A 115 4.82 20.56 -4.56
C GLY A 115 4.06 19.49 -5.35
N LEU A 116 4.74 18.69 -6.19
CA LEU A 116 4.14 17.61 -6.99
C LEU A 116 3.89 16.34 -6.19
N ILE A 117 4.61 16.17 -5.08
CA ILE A 117 4.33 15.14 -4.07
C ILE A 117 4.30 15.76 -2.67
N ARG A 118 3.56 15.16 -1.75
CA ARG A 118 3.54 15.57 -0.33
C ARG A 118 4.56 14.80 0.50
N SER A 119 4.82 13.57 0.13
CA SER A 119 5.78 12.66 0.79
C SER A 119 6.26 11.62 -0.20
N TYR A 120 7.32 10.91 0.16
CA TYR A 120 7.76 9.74 -0.60
C TYR A 120 7.95 8.52 0.32
N GLY A 121 8.05 7.35 -0.29
CA GLY A 121 8.30 6.09 0.39
C GLY A 121 8.91 5.05 -0.53
N ILE A 122 8.95 3.85 -0.04
CA ILE A 122 9.53 2.70 -0.73
C ILE A 122 8.56 1.52 -0.73
N SER A 123 8.81 0.56 -1.58
CA SER A 123 8.05 -0.68 -1.63
C SER A 123 8.97 -1.87 -1.89
N ASN A 124 8.68 -3.01 -1.25
CA ASN A 124 9.45 -4.25 -1.36
C ASN A 124 10.91 -4.13 -0.90
N PHE A 125 11.16 -3.35 0.15
CA PHE A 125 12.47 -3.25 0.80
C PHE A 125 12.51 -4.17 2.03
N ASP A 126 13.50 -5.06 2.07
CA ASP A 126 13.79 -5.84 3.27
C ASP A 126 14.58 -5.02 4.30
N THR A 127 14.95 -5.65 5.40
CA THR A 127 15.69 -4.98 6.48
C THR A 127 17.03 -4.40 6.01
N LEU A 128 17.78 -5.13 5.16
CA LEU A 128 19.08 -4.69 4.67
C LEU A 128 18.93 -3.56 3.65
N ASP A 129 17.95 -3.66 2.78
CA ASP A 129 17.67 -2.63 1.78
C ASP A 129 17.15 -1.35 2.40
N LEU A 130 16.29 -1.46 3.44
CA LEU A 130 15.85 -0.31 4.22
C LEU A 130 17.03 0.37 4.95
N GLN A 131 17.97 -0.40 5.52
CA GLN A 131 19.17 0.16 6.13
C GLN A 131 20.04 0.92 5.11
N LYS A 132 20.21 0.38 3.90
CA LYS A 132 20.94 1.05 2.82
C LYS A 132 20.25 2.33 2.36
N TRP A 133 18.91 2.29 2.28
CA TRP A 133 18.09 3.46 1.94
C TRP A 133 18.29 4.59 2.97
N ILE A 134 18.14 4.28 4.26
CA ILE A 134 18.36 5.24 5.35
C ILE A 134 19.79 5.81 5.31
N ALA A 135 20.78 4.96 5.03
CA ALA A 135 22.17 5.42 4.88
C ALA A 135 22.35 6.36 3.66
N ALA A 136 21.63 6.11 2.55
CA ALA A 136 21.64 6.99 1.39
C ALA A 136 21.01 8.36 1.69
N GLU A 137 19.85 8.38 2.36
CA GLU A 137 19.20 9.62 2.83
C GLU A 137 20.15 10.45 3.73
N ASN A 138 20.87 9.77 4.62
CA ASN A 138 21.85 10.45 5.50
C ASN A 138 23.04 10.99 4.71
N ARG A 139 23.59 10.24 3.74
CA ARG A 139 24.74 10.69 2.94
C ARG A 139 24.46 11.94 2.14
N ILE A 140 23.27 12.09 1.60
CA ILE A 140 22.91 13.30 0.83
C ILE A 140 22.30 14.41 1.69
N GLY A 141 22.17 14.20 3.00
CA GLY A 141 21.56 15.18 3.90
C GLY A 141 20.09 15.45 3.59
N ALA A 142 19.34 14.40 3.18
CA ALA A 142 17.95 14.56 2.82
C ALA A 142 17.14 15.17 3.98
N HIS A 143 16.41 16.25 3.70
CA HIS A 143 15.57 16.96 4.67
C HIS A 143 14.21 16.31 4.86
N GLU A 144 13.76 15.52 3.89
CA GLU A 144 12.60 14.65 3.97
C GLU A 144 13.03 13.17 4.03
N ARG A 145 12.20 12.31 4.61
CA ARG A 145 12.47 10.88 4.79
C ARG A 145 11.36 10.03 4.19
N ALA A 146 11.68 8.81 3.82
CA ALA A 146 10.66 7.85 3.41
C ALA A 146 9.67 7.59 4.55
N VAL A 147 8.38 7.88 4.30
CA VAL A 147 7.33 7.79 5.33
C VAL A 147 6.74 6.39 5.46
N CYS A 148 6.88 5.54 4.45
CA CYS A 148 6.33 4.18 4.47
C CYS A 148 7.17 3.19 3.67
N ASN A 149 7.04 1.92 4.03
CA ASN A 149 7.45 0.79 3.22
C ASN A 149 6.22 -0.06 2.90
N GLN A 150 5.91 -0.19 1.60
CA GLN A 150 4.80 -1.00 1.16
C GLN A 150 5.29 -2.42 0.87
N VAL A 151 4.86 -3.41 1.66
CA VAL A 151 5.33 -4.79 1.60
C VAL A 151 4.19 -5.79 1.68
N TYR A 152 4.44 -7.02 1.22
CA TYR A 152 3.49 -8.11 1.40
C TYR A 152 3.42 -8.47 2.89
N TYR A 153 2.25 -8.28 3.48
CA TYR A 153 1.98 -8.67 4.86
C TYR A 153 0.56 -9.19 5.02
N ALA A 154 0.45 -10.40 5.52
CA ALA A 154 -0.81 -11.11 5.73
C ALA A 154 -0.61 -12.20 6.79
N LEU A 155 -1.69 -12.81 7.30
CA LEU A 155 -1.64 -13.92 8.26
C LEU A 155 -0.71 -15.06 7.81
N ASN A 156 -0.68 -15.35 6.50
CA ASN A 156 0.19 -16.38 5.91
C ASN A 156 1.53 -15.86 5.39
N ALA A 157 1.87 -14.60 5.65
CA ALA A 157 3.09 -13.93 5.20
C ALA A 157 3.60 -12.99 6.31
N ARG A 158 4.09 -13.58 7.41
CA ARG A 158 4.46 -12.87 8.64
C ARG A 158 5.96 -12.57 8.78
N GLY A 159 6.78 -12.97 7.81
CA GLY A 159 8.24 -12.90 7.91
C GLY A 159 8.80 -11.54 8.33
N ILE A 160 8.14 -10.45 7.91
CA ILE A 160 8.56 -9.07 8.24
C ILE A 160 8.48 -8.75 9.74
N GLU A 161 7.73 -9.53 10.53
CA GLU A 161 7.59 -9.32 11.98
C GLU A 161 8.91 -9.54 12.73
N HIS A 162 9.83 -10.35 12.16
CA HIS A 162 11.07 -10.72 12.84
C HIS A 162 12.04 -9.54 12.97
N ASP A 163 12.29 -8.80 11.91
CA ASP A 163 13.32 -7.76 11.90
C ASP A 163 12.93 -6.48 11.15
N LEU A 164 12.15 -6.56 10.07
CA LEU A 164 11.77 -5.40 9.27
C LEU A 164 10.80 -4.48 10.02
N MET A 165 9.71 -5.02 10.57
CA MET A 165 8.73 -4.21 11.31
C MET A 165 9.36 -3.51 12.52
N PRO A 166 10.18 -4.15 13.38
CA PRO A 166 10.92 -3.45 14.44
C PRO A 166 11.79 -2.30 13.93
N LEU A 167 12.48 -2.48 12.78
CA LEU A 167 13.27 -1.42 12.17
C LEU A 167 12.38 -0.27 11.68
N MET A 168 11.27 -0.58 10.99
CA MET A 168 10.30 0.42 10.52
C MET A 168 9.71 1.23 11.69
N GLN A 169 9.35 0.57 12.80
CA GLN A 169 8.85 1.23 14.01
C GLN A 169 9.89 2.18 14.61
N LYS A 170 11.16 1.76 14.67
CA LYS A 170 12.27 2.62 15.13
C LYS A 170 12.44 3.86 14.25
N GLN A 171 12.12 3.78 12.95
CA GLN A 171 12.18 4.89 12.01
C GLN A 171 10.86 5.70 11.93
N THR A 172 9.88 5.39 12.75
CA THR A 172 8.51 5.98 12.68
C THR A 172 7.88 5.82 11.28
N MET A 173 8.31 4.78 10.56
CA MET A 173 7.87 4.47 9.19
C MET A 173 6.59 3.65 9.22
N GLN A 174 5.61 4.00 8.39
CA GLN A 174 4.35 3.28 8.28
C GLN A 174 4.50 1.98 7.49
N LEU A 175 3.80 0.95 7.93
CA LEU A 175 3.61 -0.29 7.20
C LEU A 175 2.40 -0.15 6.26
N MET A 176 2.60 -0.28 4.95
CA MET A 176 1.51 -0.40 3.99
C MET A 176 1.46 -1.85 3.49
N ALA A 177 0.44 -2.60 3.94
CA ALA A 177 0.32 -4.03 3.66
C ALA A 177 -0.43 -4.26 2.34
N TYR A 178 0.28 -4.70 1.30
CA TYR A 178 -0.36 -5.16 0.08
C TYR A 178 -0.71 -6.65 0.16
N SER A 179 -1.65 -7.10 -0.68
CA SER A 179 -2.20 -8.47 -0.67
C SER A 179 -2.58 -8.99 0.72
N PRO A 180 -3.29 -8.18 1.55
CA PRO A 180 -3.55 -8.50 2.96
C PRO A 180 -4.43 -9.74 3.15
N LEU A 181 -5.06 -10.23 2.09
CA LEU A 181 -5.89 -11.46 2.06
C LEU A 181 -5.17 -12.67 1.46
N GLY A 182 -3.82 -12.63 1.38
CA GLY A 182 -3.01 -13.74 0.88
C GLY A 182 -3.38 -14.13 -0.55
N THR A 183 -3.52 -13.15 -1.46
CA THR A 183 -3.98 -13.34 -2.85
C THR A 183 -5.32 -14.11 -2.95
N GLY A 184 -6.17 -13.99 -1.93
CA GLY A 184 -7.48 -14.64 -1.83
C GLY A 184 -7.44 -16.06 -1.23
N GLY A 185 -6.28 -16.58 -0.86
CA GLY A 185 -6.14 -17.89 -0.20
C GLY A 185 -6.72 -17.89 1.22
N LEU A 186 -6.48 -16.82 1.97
CA LEU A 186 -6.93 -16.71 3.37
C LEU A 186 -8.46 -16.78 3.52
N VAL A 187 -9.20 -16.14 2.63
CA VAL A 187 -10.68 -16.14 2.72
C VAL A 187 -11.32 -17.51 2.56
N ARG A 188 -10.58 -18.48 2.00
CA ARG A 188 -11.00 -19.87 1.83
C ARG A 188 -10.40 -20.81 2.86
N HIS A 189 -9.57 -20.31 3.78
CA HIS A 189 -8.88 -21.13 4.76
C HIS A 189 -9.84 -21.63 5.84
N PRO A 190 -10.06 -22.96 6.00
CA PRO A 190 -11.15 -23.50 6.83
C PRO A 190 -11.02 -23.13 8.31
N LYS A 191 -9.80 -23.15 8.88
CA LYS A 191 -9.58 -22.77 10.27
C LYS A 191 -9.78 -21.26 10.51
N LEU A 192 -9.42 -20.41 9.52
CA LEU A 192 -9.69 -18.96 9.62
C LEU A 192 -11.20 -18.71 9.58
N LYS A 193 -11.91 -19.43 8.68
CA LYS A 193 -13.36 -19.34 8.60
C LYS A 193 -14.03 -19.74 9.91
N ALA A 194 -13.61 -20.85 10.53
CA ALA A 194 -14.17 -21.30 11.80
C ALA A 194 -14.04 -20.25 12.91
N ILE A 195 -12.90 -19.57 13.02
CA ILE A 195 -12.74 -18.46 13.98
C ILE A 195 -13.64 -17.29 13.61
N ALA A 196 -13.67 -16.88 12.35
CA ALA A 196 -14.49 -15.77 11.89
C ALA A 196 -15.99 -16.01 12.16
N ASP A 197 -16.47 -17.25 11.93
CA ASP A 197 -17.86 -17.63 12.21
C ASP A 197 -18.21 -17.49 13.70
N THR A 198 -17.29 -17.79 14.64
CA THR A 198 -17.53 -17.60 16.08
C THR A 198 -17.65 -16.12 16.48
N LEU A 199 -17.06 -15.23 15.68
CA LEU A 199 -17.10 -13.77 15.91
C LEU A 199 -18.24 -13.09 15.13
N GLY A 200 -18.97 -13.81 14.28
CA GLY A 200 -20.01 -13.25 13.42
C GLY A 200 -19.47 -12.33 12.32
N ILE A 201 -18.21 -12.52 11.89
CA ILE A 201 -17.55 -11.71 10.86
C ILE A 201 -17.06 -12.57 9.70
N THR A 202 -16.67 -11.94 8.59
CA THR A 202 -16.10 -12.67 7.46
C THR A 202 -14.62 -12.99 7.69
N PRO A 203 -14.08 -14.07 7.05
CA PRO A 203 -12.63 -14.34 7.08
C PRO A 203 -11.79 -13.17 6.54
N ALA A 204 -12.32 -12.40 5.59
CA ALA A 204 -11.65 -11.20 5.08
C ALA A 204 -11.55 -10.13 6.16
N GLN A 205 -12.65 -9.83 6.87
CA GLN A 205 -12.65 -8.90 7.98
C GLN A 205 -11.67 -9.33 9.08
N LEU A 206 -11.68 -10.60 9.46
CA LEU A 206 -10.74 -11.14 10.47
C LEU A 206 -9.28 -10.93 10.05
N ALA A 207 -8.94 -11.24 8.80
CA ALA A 207 -7.58 -11.08 8.29
C ALA A 207 -7.15 -9.60 8.23
N LEU A 208 -8.03 -8.70 7.78
CA LEU A 208 -7.75 -7.26 7.71
C LEU A 208 -7.59 -6.64 9.11
N THR A 209 -8.52 -6.95 10.02
CA THR A 209 -8.48 -6.49 11.42
C THR A 209 -7.19 -6.96 12.11
N TRP A 210 -6.76 -8.19 11.83
CA TRP A 210 -5.53 -8.71 12.39
C TRP A 210 -4.29 -7.88 11.97
N ILE A 211 -4.22 -7.41 10.72
CA ILE A 211 -3.15 -6.50 10.28
C ILE A 211 -3.30 -5.12 10.93
N LEU A 212 -4.53 -4.57 10.92
CA LEU A 212 -4.82 -3.23 11.44
C LEU A 212 -4.57 -3.07 12.96
N ARG A 213 -4.43 -4.18 13.71
CA ARG A 213 -4.00 -4.12 15.11
C ARG A 213 -2.57 -3.62 15.29
N GLN A 214 -1.75 -3.70 14.25
CA GLN A 214 -0.38 -3.21 14.29
C GLN A 214 -0.36 -1.67 14.28
N PRO A 215 0.41 -1.03 15.16
CA PRO A 215 0.56 0.41 15.13
C PRO A 215 1.09 0.87 13.76
N ASN A 216 0.52 1.94 13.24
CA ASN A 216 0.93 2.54 11.97
C ASN A 216 0.78 1.60 10.74
N ALA A 217 -0.10 0.61 10.79
CA ALA A 217 -0.39 -0.26 9.65
C ALA A 217 -1.56 0.27 8.81
N ILE A 218 -1.38 0.23 7.51
CA ILE A 218 -2.38 0.52 6.49
C ILE A 218 -2.58 -0.75 5.67
N VAL A 219 -3.83 -1.12 5.36
CA VAL A 219 -4.14 -2.23 4.46
C VAL A 219 -4.71 -1.70 3.15
N ILE A 220 -4.29 -2.30 2.03
CA ILE A 220 -4.74 -1.91 0.69
C ILE A 220 -5.41 -3.09 -0.05
N PRO A 221 -6.55 -3.61 0.45
CA PRO A 221 -7.28 -4.69 -0.19
C PRO A 221 -7.93 -4.21 -1.49
N LYS A 222 -7.66 -4.91 -2.61
CA LYS A 222 -8.30 -4.59 -3.90
C LYS A 222 -9.67 -5.26 -4.01
N SER A 223 -10.71 -4.49 -4.33
CA SER A 223 -12.01 -5.00 -4.74
C SER A 223 -12.70 -4.07 -5.73
N VAL A 224 -13.51 -4.63 -6.63
CA VAL A 224 -14.47 -3.90 -7.47
C VAL A 224 -15.92 -4.29 -7.12
N ASN A 225 -16.09 -5.17 -6.14
CA ASN A 225 -17.40 -5.56 -5.62
C ASN A 225 -17.76 -4.62 -4.46
N VAL A 226 -18.81 -3.85 -4.61
CA VAL A 226 -19.25 -2.81 -3.66
C VAL A 226 -19.50 -3.40 -2.27
N LYS A 227 -20.14 -4.57 -2.17
CA LYS A 227 -20.37 -5.24 -0.88
C LYS A 227 -19.06 -5.61 -0.17
N ARG A 228 -18.06 -6.10 -0.94
CA ARG A 228 -16.73 -6.39 -0.36
C ARG A 228 -15.98 -5.13 0.06
N LEU A 229 -16.17 -4.01 -0.64
CA LEU A 229 -15.61 -2.73 -0.20
C LEU A 229 -16.20 -2.33 1.15
N GLU A 230 -17.51 -2.43 1.34
CA GLU A 230 -18.18 -2.17 2.61
C GLU A 230 -17.66 -3.11 3.72
N GLU A 231 -17.62 -4.42 3.46
CA GLU A 231 -17.08 -5.42 4.40
C GLU A 231 -15.63 -5.11 4.82
N ASN A 232 -14.78 -4.73 3.85
CA ASN A 232 -13.39 -4.38 4.13
C ASN A 232 -13.27 -3.10 4.99
N LEU A 233 -14.11 -2.11 4.75
CA LEU A 233 -14.10 -0.87 5.53
C LEU A 233 -14.51 -1.12 6.99
N VAL A 234 -15.53 -1.94 7.21
CA VAL A 234 -15.99 -2.35 8.54
C VAL A 234 -14.87 -3.00 9.37
N ALA A 235 -13.93 -3.70 8.72
CA ALA A 235 -12.79 -4.33 9.41
C ALA A 235 -11.95 -3.34 10.24
N SER A 236 -11.93 -2.05 9.88
CA SER A 236 -11.21 -1.00 10.62
C SER A 236 -11.83 -0.67 11.98
N HIS A 237 -13.05 -1.09 12.24
CA HIS A 237 -13.78 -0.84 13.49
C HIS A 237 -13.89 -2.07 14.39
N ILE A 238 -13.41 -3.23 13.92
CA ILE A 238 -13.42 -4.48 14.69
C ILE A 238 -12.20 -4.52 15.62
N GLN A 239 -12.38 -5.02 16.82
CA GLN A 239 -11.29 -5.30 17.77
C GLN A 239 -11.25 -6.80 18.06
N LEU A 240 -10.05 -7.37 18.08
CA LEU A 240 -9.82 -8.77 18.40
C LEU A 240 -9.33 -8.89 19.85
N ASP A 241 -9.92 -9.82 20.59
CA ASP A 241 -9.45 -10.16 21.93
C ASP A 241 -8.18 -11.03 21.89
N LEU A 242 -7.49 -11.13 23.03
CA LEU A 242 -6.26 -11.90 23.16
C LEU A 242 -6.46 -13.38 22.80
N LYS A 243 -7.58 -13.98 23.17
CA LYS A 243 -7.89 -15.38 22.88
C LYS A 243 -7.98 -15.64 21.38
N THR A 244 -8.58 -14.72 20.64
CA THR A 244 -8.64 -14.77 19.18
C THR A 244 -7.26 -14.65 18.56
N LEU A 245 -6.43 -13.72 19.03
CA LEU A 245 -5.05 -13.54 18.56
C LEU A 245 -4.21 -14.79 18.80
N GLU A 246 -4.26 -15.39 20.00
CA GLU A 246 -3.59 -16.64 20.31
C GLU A 246 -4.06 -17.81 19.42
N SER A 247 -5.36 -17.85 19.10
CA SER A 247 -5.92 -18.87 18.20
C SER A 247 -5.41 -18.70 16.77
N LEU A 248 -5.26 -17.47 16.30
CA LEU A 248 -4.65 -17.16 15.01
C LEU A 248 -3.17 -17.50 14.98
N ASP A 249 -2.42 -17.20 16.05
CA ASP A 249 -1.00 -17.51 16.17
C ASP A 249 -0.72 -19.03 16.17
N LYS A 250 -1.64 -19.86 16.68
CA LYS A 250 -1.54 -21.33 16.58
C LYS A 250 -1.73 -21.85 15.15
N ILE A 251 -2.42 -21.12 14.30
CA ILE A 251 -2.68 -21.50 12.90
C ILE A 251 -1.62 -20.92 11.96
N PHE A 252 -1.27 -19.67 12.19
CA PHE A 252 -0.33 -18.87 11.42
C PHE A 252 0.81 -18.46 12.35
N LEU A 253 1.79 -19.33 12.49
CA LEU A 253 2.88 -19.15 13.47
C LEU A 253 3.66 -17.86 13.20
N PRO A 254 3.96 -17.07 14.24
CA PRO A 254 4.88 -15.96 14.13
C PRO A 254 6.28 -16.44 13.73
N PRO A 255 7.08 -15.64 13.01
CA PRO A 255 8.42 -16.03 12.62
C PRO A 255 9.34 -16.12 13.84
N THR A 256 10.14 -17.19 13.91
CA THR A 256 11.18 -17.38 14.92
C THR A 256 12.58 -17.04 14.40
N GLN A 257 12.70 -16.81 13.10
CA GLN A 257 13.96 -16.47 12.43
C GLN A 257 13.69 -15.58 11.21
N LYS A 258 14.74 -14.90 10.75
CA LYS A 258 14.66 -14.09 9.51
C LYS A 258 14.31 -14.99 8.33
N SER A 259 13.42 -14.53 7.49
CA SER A 259 13.10 -15.12 6.19
C SER A 259 13.25 -14.08 5.08
N PRO A 260 13.48 -14.51 3.82
CA PRO A 260 13.42 -13.59 2.69
C PRO A 260 12.09 -12.83 2.65
N LEU A 261 12.13 -11.59 2.19
CA LEU A 261 10.91 -10.82 1.97
C LEU A 261 10.03 -11.53 0.94
N MET A 262 8.80 -11.83 1.32
CA MET A 262 7.83 -12.40 0.38
C MET A 262 7.34 -11.30 -0.56
N VAL A 263 7.31 -11.62 -1.86
CA VAL A 263 6.81 -10.76 -2.94
C VAL A 263 5.88 -11.54 -3.85
N ILE A 264 5.06 -10.88 -4.66
CA ILE A 264 4.15 -11.50 -5.65
C ILE A 264 4.43 -10.95 -7.05
#